data_265906866da8a901c90c904dcb0e558b
#
_entry.id   265906866da8a901c90c904dcb0e558b
#
_cell.length_a   1.000
_cell.length_b   1.000
_cell.length_c   1.000
_cell.angle_alpha   90.00
_cell.angle_beta   90.00
_cell.angle_gamma   90.00
#
_symmetry.space_group_name_H-M   'P 1'
#
loop_
_entity.id
_entity.type
_entity.pdbx_description
1 polymer ?
#
loop_
_entity_poly.entity_id
_entity_poly.type
_entity_poly.pdbx_seq_one_letter_code
_entity_poly.pdbx_strand_id
1 'polypeptide(L)'
;MSLKKILIVSGTHGNEINPVWAVNQFSKKKKTFDKNIEYKCIIGNPLAFERGLRYIDNDLNRSFISSQDNSIYEINRANFLVEKFGFNGSDPCDVAIDLHTTTANMGTSIVMYGRLSLIHI
;
A
#
# COMPACT_ATOMS: atom_id res chain seq x y z
N MET A 1 19.36 -11.64 -4.33
CA MET A 1 18.25 -11.91 -3.43
C MET A 1 16.98 -12.07 -4.27
N SER A 2 16.33 -13.22 -4.14
CA SER A 2 15.09 -13.46 -4.89
C SER A 2 13.91 -12.80 -4.21
N LEU A 3 13.06 -12.13 -4.98
CA LEU A 3 11.81 -11.55 -4.55
C LEU A 3 10.83 -12.68 -4.21
N LYS A 4 10.26 -12.68 -3.02
CA LYS A 4 9.35 -13.74 -2.55
C LYS A 4 7.94 -13.24 -2.24
N LYS A 5 7.82 -12.00 -1.75
CA LYS A 5 6.54 -11.45 -1.30
C LYS A 5 6.37 -10.01 -1.71
N ILE A 6 5.29 -9.74 -2.43
CA ILE A 6 4.89 -8.40 -2.86
C ILE A 6 3.59 -8.04 -2.17
N LEU A 7 3.58 -6.90 -1.47
CA LEU A 7 2.39 -6.28 -0.94
C LEU A 7 1.86 -5.27 -1.95
N ILE A 8 0.60 -5.42 -2.34
CA ILE A 8 -0.08 -4.47 -3.23
C ILE A 8 -1.13 -3.74 -2.41
N VAL A 9 -0.97 -2.43 -2.31
CA VAL A 9 -1.83 -1.55 -1.52
C VAL A 9 -2.68 -0.72 -2.46
N SER A 10 -3.95 -0.55 -2.13
CA SER A 10 -4.87 0.37 -2.78
C SER A 10 -5.76 1.01 -1.73
N GLY A 11 -6.43 2.10 -2.06
CA GLY A 11 -7.29 2.78 -1.09
C GLY A 11 -6.54 3.40 0.09
N THR A 12 -5.28 3.76 -0.08
CA THR A 12 -4.52 4.61 0.85
C THR A 12 -5.21 5.96 1.00
N HIS A 13 -5.73 6.49 -0.10
CA HIS A 13 -6.79 7.51 -0.08
C HIS A 13 -8.11 6.83 -0.41
N GLY A 14 -9.06 6.90 0.52
CA GLY A 14 -10.30 6.12 0.43
C GLY A 14 -11.22 6.52 -0.70
N ASN A 15 -11.09 7.73 -1.23
CA ASN A 15 -11.87 8.22 -2.37
C ASN A 15 -11.28 7.85 -3.74
N GLU A 16 -10.11 7.23 -3.78
CA GLU A 16 -9.48 6.74 -5.01
C GLU A 16 -9.93 5.31 -5.29
N ILE A 17 -11.05 5.15 -5.98
CA ILE A 17 -11.70 3.85 -6.21
C ILE A 17 -11.07 3.04 -7.35
N ASN A 18 -10.46 3.70 -8.34
CA ASN A 18 -9.88 3.01 -9.50
C ASN A 18 -8.75 2.04 -9.12
N PRO A 19 -7.79 2.41 -8.25
CA PRO A 19 -6.79 1.47 -7.78
C PRO A 19 -7.39 0.27 -7.06
N VAL A 20 -8.42 0.47 -6.25
CA VAL A 20 -9.10 -0.63 -5.55
C VAL A 20 -9.74 -1.61 -6.54
N TRP A 21 -10.40 -1.08 -7.56
CA TRP A 21 -10.96 -1.91 -8.64
C TRP A 21 -9.86 -2.68 -9.37
N ALA A 22 -8.77 -2.02 -9.73
CA ALA A 22 -7.64 -2.64 -10.44
C ALA A 22 -7.01 -3.77 -9.63
N VAL A 23 -6.78 -3.55 -8.33
CA VAL A 23 -6.23 -4.57 -7.43
C VAL A 23 -7.19 -5.74 -7.27
N ASN A 24 -8.50 -5.49 -7.22
CA ASN A 24 -9.49 -6.54 -7.16
C ASN A 24 -9.46 -7.41 -8.42
N GLN A 25 -9.32 -6.81 -9.62
CA GLN A 25 -9.15 -7.57 -10.87
C GLN A 25 -7.84 -8.37 -10.86
N PHE A 26 -6.75 -7.78 -10.42
CA PHE A 26 -5.47 -8.47 -10.26
C PHE A 26 -5.59 -9.67 -9.33
N SER A 27 -6.23 -9.52 -8.18
CA SER A 27 -6.41 -10.61 -7.20
C SER A 27 -7.11 -11.82 -7.78
N LYS A 28 -8.03 -11.61 -8.72
CA LYS A 28 -8.74 -12.71 -9.42
C LYS A 28 -7.84 -13.47 -10.39
N LYS A 29 -6.78 -12.83 -10.90
CA LYS A 29 -5.87 -13.35 -11.94
C LYS A 29 -4.48 -13.70 -11.41
N LYS A 30 -4.17 -13.44 -10.15
CA LYS A 30 -2.81 -13.60 -9.60
C LYS A 30 -2.23 -15.00 -9.74
N LYS A 31 -3.07 -16.02 -9.87
CA LYS A 31 -2.64 -17.40 -10.10
C LYS A 31 -1.95 -17.61 -11.45
N THR A 32 -2.09 -16.68 -12.39
CA THR A 32 -1.46 -16.73 -13.71
C THR A 32 -0.08 -16.07 -13.73
N PHE A 33 0.32 -15.41 -12.62
CA PHE A 33 1.63 -14.80 -12.46
C PHE A 33 2.63 -15.80 -11.87
N ASP A 34 3.82 -15.31 -11.51
CA ASP A 34 4.89 -16.18 -11.00
C ASP A 34 4.44 -16.90 -9.72
N LYS A 35 4.48 -18.23 -9.76
CA LYS A 35 4.09 -19.11 -8.63
C LYS A 35 5.06 -19.03 -7.46
N ASN A 36 6.27 -18.55 -7.68
CA ASN A 36 7.29 -18.42 -6.64
C ASN A 36 7.16 -17.11 -5.84
N ILE A 37 6.25 -16.24 -6.26
CA ILE A 37 5.99 -14.96 -5.60
C ILE A 37 4.62 -14.98 -4.92
N GLU A 38 4.61 -14.69 -3.64
CA GLU A 38 3.38 -14.44 -2.89
C GLU A 38 2.92 -13.00 -3.14
N TYR A 39 1.70 -12.84 -3.61
CA TYR A 39 1.06 -11.53 -3.79
C TYR A 39 -0.01 -11.34 -2.73
N LYS A 40 0.15 -10.32 -1.91
CA LYS A 40 -0.84 -9.95 -0.90
C LYS A 40 -1.42 -8.59 -1.23
N CYS A 41 -2.75 -8.51 -1.31
CA CYS A 41 -3.47 -7.29 -1.64
C CYS A 41 -4.21 -6.79 -0.41
N ILE A 42 -4.06 -5.51 -0.09
CA ILE A 42 -4.74 -4.88 1.05
C ILE A 42 -5.32 -3.53 0.67
N ILE A 43 -6.29 -3.08 1.45
CA ILE A 43 -6.74 -1.69 1.44
C ILE A 43 -5.94 -0.94 2.50
N GLY A 44 -5.24 0.13 2.08
CA GLY A 44 -4.38 0.91 2.97
C GLY A 44 -5.18 1.57 4.11
N ASN A 45 -6.25 2.26 3.76
CA ASN A 45 -7.12 2.96 4.71
C ASN A 45 -8.57 2.46 4.59
N PRO A 46 -8.90 1.32 5.25
CA PRO A 46 -10.22 0.69 5.09
C PRO A 46 -11.38 1.59 5.51
N LEU A 47 -11.22 2.34 6.60
CA LEU A 47 -12.29 3.18 7.11
C LEU A 47 -12.58 4.37 6.19
N ALA A 48 -11.53 5.00 5.66
CA ALA A 48 -11.69 6.07 4.68
C ALA A 48 -12.32 5.55 3.38
N PHE A 49 -11.93 4.35 2.94
CA PHE A 49 -12.52 3.71 1.77
C PHE A 49 -14.01 3.43 1.98
N GLU A 50 -14.38 2.87 3.13
CA GLU A 50 -15.78 2.59 3.48
C GLU A 50 -16.64 3.84 3.46
N ARG A 51 -16.08 4.97 3.93
CA ARG A 51 -16.77 6.25 3.99
C ARG A 51 -16.66 7.10 2.72
N GLY A 52 -15.89 6.65 1.74
CA GLY A 52 -15.64 7.41 0.51
C GLY A 52 -14.85 8.70 0.73
N LEU A 53 -14.06 8.77 1.78
CA LEU A 53 -13.26 9.94 2.15
C LEU A 53 -11.80 9.74 1.75
N ARG A 54 -11.07 10.83 1.53
CA ARG A 54 -9.64 10.78 1.28
C ARG A 54 -8.90 10.22 2.50
N TYR A 55 -9.22 10.70 3.70
CA TYR A 55 -8.73 10.22 4.99
C TYR A 55 -9.75 10.54 6.10
N ILE A 56 -9.52 10.03 7.30
CA ILE A 56 -10.35 10.28 8.48
C ILE A 56 -9.82 11.50 9.24
N ASP A 57 -8.60 11.43 9.76
CA ASP A 57 -7.95 12.48 10.55
C ASP A 57 -6.77 13.09 9.80
N ASN A 58 -5.96 12.28 9.14
CA ASN A 58 -4.73 12.66 8.48
C ASN A 58 -4.48 11.84 7.22
N ASP A 59 -3.75 12.41 6.26
CA ASP A 59 -3.29 11.65 5.08
C ASP A 59 -2.41 10.47 5.52
N LEU A 60 -2.84 9.24 5.18
CA LEU A 60 -2.11 8.03 5.55
C LEU A 60 -0.67 8.05 5.04
N ASN A 61 -0.43 8.56 3.82
CA ASN A 61 0.93 8.65 3.27
C ASN A 61 1.87 9.50 4.13
N ARG A 62 1.33 10.40 4.93
CA ARG A 62 2.09 11.30 5.81
C ARG A 62 2.07 10.84 7.27
N SER A 63 1.48 9.70 7.54
CA SER A 63 1.28 9.18 8.90
C SER A 63 2.29 8.08 9.27
N PHE A 64 3.19 7.72 8.36
CA PHE A 64 4.29 6.77 8.62
C PHE A 64 5.44 7.49 9.33
N ILE A 65 5.14 7.97 10.52
CA ILE A 65 6.08 8.66 11.41
C ILE A 65 6.13 7.90 12.73
N SER A 66 7.27 7.96 13.42
CA SER A 66 7.44 7.35 14.73
C SER A 66 6.65 8.13 15.78
N SER A 67 5.34 7.94 15.81
CA SER A 67 4.43 8.60 16.75
C SER A 67 3.61 7.57 17.52
N GLN A 68 3.37 7.86 18.80
CA GLN A 68 2.50 7.09 19.69
C GLN A 68 1.16 7.82 19.94
N ASP A 69 0.84 8.81 19.11
CA ASP A 69 -0.44 9.52 19.23
C ASP A 69 -1.59 8.65 18.73
N ASN A 70 -2.20 7.92 19.65
CA ASN A 70 -3.32 7.02 19.39
C ASN A 70 -4.64 7.75 19.12
N SER A 71 -4.70 9.07 19.23
CA SER A 71 -5.90 9.85 18.93
C SER A 71 -6.13 10.02 17.41
N ILE A 72 -5.11 9.81 16.59
CA ILE A 72 -5.16 9.97 15.14
C ILE A 72 -5.28 8.60 14.47
N TYR A 73 -6.38 8.38 13.75
CA TYR A 73 -6.68 7.09 13.12
C TYR A 73 -5.57 6.64 12.16
N GLU A 74 -5.09 7.52 11.27
CA GLU A 74 -4.08 7.12 10.29
C GLU A 74 -2.71 6.85 10.90
N ILE A 75 -2.35 7.47 12.01
CA ILE A 75 -1.12 7.13 12.75
C ILE A 75 -1.20 5.69 13.29
N ASN A 76 -2.34 5.32 13.89
CA ASN A 76 -2.57 3.96 14.33
C ASN A 76 -2.53 2.96 13.17
N ARG A 77 -3.15 3.32 12.06
CA ARG A 77 -3.16 2.48 10.85
C ARG A 77 -1.76 2.30 10.28
N ALA A 78 -0.99 3.37 10.17
CA ALA A 78 0.40 3.32 9.69
C ALA A 78 1.27 2.44 10.60
N ASN A 79 1.16 2.61 11.91
CA ASN A 79 1.87 1.76 12.87
C ASN A 79 1.52 0.29 12.71
N PHE A 80 0.23 -0.02 12.55
CA PHE A 80 -0.22 -1.40 12.30
C PHE A 80 0.41 -1.97 11.01
N LEU A 81 0.42 -1.19 9.93
CA LEU A 81 0.99 -1.63 8.66
C LEU A 81 2.49 -1.90 8.77
N VAL A 82 3.22 -1.05 9.47
CA VAL A 82 4.67 -1.23 9.71
C VAL A 82 4.95 -2.44 10.60
N GLU A 83 4.19 -2.61 11.69
CA GLU A 83 4.34 -3.75 12.60
C GLU A 83 4.03 -5.09 11.92
N LYS A 84 3.17 -5.08 10.92
CA LYS A 84 2.82 -6.28 10.18
C LYS A 84 3.73 -6.52 8.98
N PHE A 85 3.83 -5.57 8.10
CA PHE A 85 4.46 -5.73 6.78
C PHE A 85 5.84 -5.08 6.65
N GLY A 86 6.26 -4.29 7.62
CA GLY A 86 7.57 -3.66 7.62
C GLY A 86 8.71 -4.66 7.74
N PHE A 87 9.94 -4.20 7.58
CA PHE A 87 11.15 -5.03 7.56
C PHE A 87 11.26 -5.96 8.78
N ASN A 88 10.91 -5.46 9.97
CA ASN A 88 10.92 -6.23 11.22
C ASN A 88 9.50 -6.65 11.64
N GLY A 89 8.56 -6.65 10.71
CA GLY A 89 7.16 -6.97 11.00
C GLY A 89 6.91 -8.46 11.17
N SER A 90 5.70 -8.79 11.62
CA SER A 90 5.28 -10.18 11.82
C SER A 90 5.07 -10.95 10.52
N ASP A 91 4.82 -10.24 9.41
CA ASP A 91 4.57 -10.81 8.08
C ASP A 91 5.22 -9.89 7.02
N PRO A 92 6.56 -9.77 7.03
CA PRO A 92 7.25 -8.77 6.24
C PRO A 92 7.12 -9.03 4.74
N CYS A 93 7.02 -7.97 3.95
CA CYS A 93 7.09 -8.03 2.49
C CYS A 93 8.46 -7.57 1.99
N ASP A 94 8.85 -8.08 0.82
CA ASP A 94 10.10 -7.66 0.15
C ASP A 94 9.92 -6.33 -0.57
N VAL A 95 8.72 -6.12 -1.16
CA VAL A 95 8.35 -4.89 -1.86
C VAL A 95 6.90 -4.55 -1.54
N ALA A 96 6.63 -3.29 -1.32
CA ALA A 96 5.27 -2.74 -1.24
C ALA A 96 5.03 -1.82 -2.43
N ILE A 97 3.92 -2.03 -3.12
CA ILE A 97 3.46 -1.20 -4.23
C ILE A 97 2.15 -0.55 -3.81
N ASP A 98 2.13 0.77 -3.75
CA ASP A 98 0.94 1.55 -3.42
C ASP A 98 0.40 2.21 -4.69
N LEU A 99 -0.84 1.89 -5.03
CA LEU A 99 -1.50 2.35 -6.24
C LEU A 99 -2.39 3.54 -5.96
N HIS A 100 -2.16 4.61 -6.69
CA HIS A 100 -2.91 5.86 -6.59
C HIS A 100 -3.50 6.29 -7.92
N THR A 101 -4.49 7.18 -7.84
CA THR A 101 -4.89 8.04 -8.96
C THR A 101 -4.40 9.45 -8.71
N THR A 102 -4.26 10.22 -9.79
CA THR A 102 -3.90 11.64 -9.71
C THR A 102 -4.88 12.45 -10.53
N THR A 103 -5.11 13.69 -10.12
CA THR A 103 -5.91 14.66 -10.88
C THR A 103 -5.14 15.27 -12.04
N ALA A 104 -3.83 15.12 -12.07
CA ALA A 104 -2.99 15.60 -13.15
C ALA A 104 -2.94 14.60 -14.30
N ASN A 105 -2.96 15.09 -15.53
CA ASN A 105 -2.77 14.25 -16.72
C ASN A 105 -1.29 13.93 -16.90
N MET A 106 -0.78 13.00 -16.10
CA MET A 106 0.64 12.62 -16.07
C MET A 106 0.92 11.30 -16.78
N GLY A 107 -0.11 10.62 -17.29
CA GLY A 107 0.04 9.25 -17.74
C GLY A 107 0.39 8.32 -16.57
N THR A 108 1.05 7.21 -16.86
CA THR A 108 1.53 6.29 -15.82
C THR A 108 2.87 6.77 -15.29
N SER A 109 2.95 6.99 -13.99
CA SER A 109 4.20 7.36 -13.32
C SER A 109 4.46 6.46 -12.12
N ILE A 110 5.72 6.20 -11.84
CA ILE A 110 6.16 5.42 -10.69
C ILE A 110 6.96 6.33 -9.78
N VAL A 111 6.50 6.48 -8.54
CA VAL A 111 7.25 7.17 -7.48
C VAL A 111 7.83 6.11 -6.57
N MET A 112 9.15 6.11 -6.40
CA MET A 112 9.84 5.09 -5.61
C MET A 112 10.46 5.72 -4.38
N TYR A 113 10.23 5.07 -3.24
CA TYR A 113 10.87 5.39 -1.97
C TYR A 113 11.74 4.21 -1.56
N GLY A 114 13.01 4.45 -1.25
CA GLY A 114 13.91 3.41 -0.77
C GLY A 114 15.28 3.43 -1.43
N ARG A 115 16.06 2.40 -1.18
CA ARG A 115 17.41 2.29 -1.73
C ARG A 115 17.35 1.95 -3.21
N LEU A 116 17.96 2.79 -4.04
CA LEU A 116 18.08 2.58 -5.49
C LEU A 116 18.70 1.24 -5.88
N SER A 117 19.43 0.61 -4.98
CA SER A 117 20.03 -0.71 -5.21
C SER A 117 19.01 -1.84 -5.40
N LEU A 118 17.75 -1.62 -5.06
CA LEU A 118 16.66 -2.59 -5.31
C LEU A 118 16.01 -2.39 -6.69
N ILE A 119 16.41 -1.36 -7.43
CA ILE A 119 15.82 -1.00 -8.72
C ILE A 119 16.55 -1.67 -9.90
N HIS A 120 17.68 -2.30 -9.65
CA HIS A 120 18.43 -3.05 -10.68
C HIS A 120 17.87 -4.47 -10.86
N ILE A 121 16.56 -4.56 -10.94
CA ILE A 121 15.91 -5.81 -11.28
C ILE A 121 15.68 -5.83 -12.79
#